data_de7f0c4a1f7b7d12ceee21abfe8861f6
#
_entry.id   de7f0c4a1f7b7d12ceee21abfe8861f6
#
_cell.length_a   1.000
_cell.length_b   1.000
_cell.length_c   1.000
_cell.angle_alpha   90.00
_cell.angle_beta   90.00
_cell.angle_gamma   90.00
#
_symmetry.space_group_name_H-M   'P 1'
#
loop_
_entity.id
_entity.type
_entity.pdbx_description
1 polymer ?
#
loop_
_entity_poly.entity_id
_entity_poly.type
_entity_poly.pdbx_seq_one_letter_code
_entity_poly.pdbx_strand_id
1 'polypeptide(L)'
;MDGVGVDLFEYQARDLFEAHGVPVLRGITARTPEEARAAAEELGTDVVVVKAQVKTGGRGKAGGVKLARSPEEAAERAGEILGLDIKGHRVETVMIAEGAQIAEEYYFSLLLDRSTRSYLAMCSVEGGMDIETLAVERPEALAKVEVDPLVGLDQALAEEIVAAAGFAEADRAELARVLVLLGEVYRENDATLVEVNPLVKTGDGRIVALDAKVTLDANSAFRHPDWAAYADESSDDPLEVRARAKHLNYVKLDGSVGIIGNGAGLVMSTLDVVAGAGEDLPGQPRPANFLDIGGGASAQVMANGLDIILSDPQVKVVFVNVFGGITACSEVAKGIIDALGILGERATRPIVVRLDGNAVEIGRHMLAEAAHPLVEVRETMDDAARRAAELAAAAE
;
A
#
# COMPACT_ATOMS: atom_id res chain seq x y z
N MET A 1 14.05 -1.43 -0.12
CA MET A 1 12.78 -2.14 0.08
C MET A 1 11.93 -1.28 0.99
N ASP A 2 11.13 -0.44 0.41
CA ASP A 2 10.02 0.10 1.15
C ASP A 2 9.02 -1.05 1.24
N GLY A 3 8.99 -1.71 2.39
CA GLY A 3 7.98 -2.70 2.68
C GLY A 3 6.63 -2.00 2.56
N VAL A 4 5.87 -2.33 1.55
CA VAL A 4 4.49 -1.89 1.43
C VAL A 4 3.82 -2.43 2.68
N GLY A 5 3.33 -1.53 3.54
CA GLY A 5 2.62 -1.91 4.75
C GLY A 5 1.38 -2.73 4.37
N VAL A 6 0.96 -3.62 5.25
CA VAL A 6 -0.34 -4.32 5.08
C VAL A 6 -1.42 -3.39 5.59
N ASP A 7 -2.09 -2.67 4.69
CA ASP A 7 -3.26 -1.86 5.05
C ASP A 7 -4.46 -2.77 5.32
N LEU A 8 -5.07 -2.60 6.48
CA LEU A 8 -6.29 -3.31 6.84
C LEU A 8 -7.52 -2.58 6.31
N PHE A 9 -8.58 -3.34 5.97
CA PHE A 9 -9.91 -2.77 5.85
C PHE A 9 -10.40 -2.27 7.21
N GLU A 10 -11.32 -1.32 7.22
CA GLU A 10 -11.87 -0.80 8.48
C GLU A 10 -12.44 -1.90 9.38
N TYR A 11 -13.16 -2.89 8.80
CA TYR A 11 -13.72 -3.98 9.61
C TYR A 11 -12.62 -4.85 10.24
N GLN A 12 -11.50 -5.10 9.53
CA GLN A 12 -10.35 -5.84 10.07
C GLN A 12 -9.66 -5.06 11.18
N ALA A 13 -9.44 -3.77 10.97
CA ALA A 13 -8.87 -2.87 11.99
C ALA A 13 -9.77 -2.77 13.22
N ARG A 14 -11.09 -2.68 13.01
CA ARG A 14 -12.11 -2.69 14.08
C ARG A 14 -12.05 -3.99 14.89
N ASP A 15 -11.99 -5.15 14.22
CA ASP A 15 -11.92 -6.46 14.89
C ASP A 15 -10.62 -6.60 15.69
N LEU A 16 -9.52 -6.04 15.17
CA LEU A 16 -8.24 -5.97 15.87
C LEU A 16 -8.35 -5.09 17.12
N PHE A 17 -9.04 -3.94 17.05
CA PHE A 17 -9.31 -3.07 18.18
C PHE A 17 -10.14 -3.78 19.24
N GLU A 18 -11.22 -4.46 18.85
CA GLU A 18 -12.07 -5.23 19.76
C GLU A 18 -11.30 -6.31 20.50
N ALA A 19 -10.44 -7.04 19.79
CA ALA A 19 -9.60 -8.09 20.37
C ALA A 19 -8.64 -7.58 21.47
N HIS A 20 -8.24 -6.29 21.40
CA HIS A 20 -7.41 -5.63 22.42
C HIS A 20 -8.24 -4.82 23.44
N GLY A 21 -9.57 -4.93 23.42
CA GLY A 21 -10.45 -4.27 24.39
C GLY A 21 -10.65 -2.78 24.14
N VAL A 22 -10.24 -2.25 22.99
CA VAL A 22 -10.62 -0.88 22.56
C VAL A 22 -12.12 -0.84 22.35
N PRO A 23 -12.84 0.12 22.95
CA PRO A 23 -14.27 0.24 22.74
C PRO A 23 -14.61 0.56 21.27
N VAL A 24 -15.34 -0.33 20.62
CA VAL A 24 -15.83 -0.20 19.24
C VAL A 24 -17.32 -0.50 19.19
N LEU A 25 -18.00 -0.06 18.14
CA LEU A 25 -19.37 -0.49 17.84
C LEU A 25 -19.38 -1.85 17.12
N ARG A 26 -20.45 -2.62 17.29
CA ARG A 26 -20.64 -3.86 16.53
C ARG A 26 -20.74 -3.54 15.05
N GLY A 27 -20.16 -4.42 14.21
CA GLY A 27 -20.19 -4.29 12.76
C GLY A 27 -20.21 -5.68 12.12
N ILE A 28 -20.97 -5.84 11.05
CA ILE A 28 -21.10 -7.09 10.29
C ILE A 28 -20.86 -6.77 8.83
N THR A 29 -19.98 -7.51 8.16
CA THR A 29 -19.69 -7.33 6.74
C THR A 29 -20.76 -7.96 5.87
N ALA A 30 -21.02 -7.38 4.69
CA ALA A 30 -21.94 -7.88 3.69
C ALA A 30 -21.41 -7.62 2.28
N ARG A 31 -21.66 -8.54 1.36
CA ARG A 31 -21.28 -8.45 -0.05
C ARG A 31 -22.47 -8.34 -0.99
N THR A 32 -23.67 -8.52 -0.45
CA THR A 32 -24.93 -8.36 -1.19
C THR A 32 -25.94 -7.53 -0.37
N PRO A 33 -26.95 -6.92 -1.00
CA PRO A 33 -28.03 -6.24 -0.29
C PRO A 33 -28.79 -7.15 0.69
N GLU A 34 -28.94 -8.42 0.35
CA GLU A 34 -29.63 -9.40 1.20
C GLU A 34 -28.86 -9.70 2.47
N GLU A 35 -27.51 -9.83 2.35
CA GLU A 35 -26.62 -9.98 3.51
C GLU A 35 -26.62 -8.72 4.38
N ALA A 36 -26.66 -7.54 3.77
CA ALA A 36 -26.73 -6.28 4.50
C ALA A 36 -28.04 -6.14 5.30
N ARG A 37 -29.16 -6.60 4.74
CA ARG A 37 -30.44 -6.69 5.44
C ARG A 37 -30.32 -7.61 6.65
N ALA A 38 -29.82 -8.82 6.44
CA ALA A 38 -29.66 -9.80 7.52
C ALA A 38 -28.75 -9.28 8.64
N ALA A 39 -27.65 -8.60 8.27
CA ALA A 39 -26.74 -7.95 9.22
C ALA A 39 -27.46 -6.88 10.07
N ALA A 40 -28.28 -6.05 9.45
CA ALA A 40 -29.06 -5.02 10.15
C ALA A 40 -30.11 -5.65 11.09
N GLU A 41 -30.76 -6.74 10.69
CA GLU A 41 -31.68 -7.52 11.54
C GLU A 41 -30.94 -8.12 12.76
N GLU A 42 -29.74 -8.66 12.56
CA GLU A 42 -28.90 -9.23 13.63
C GLU A 42 -28.41 -8.16 14.61
N LEU A 43 -28.00 -6.98 14.15
CA LEU A 43 -27.60 -5.88 15.00
C LEU A 43 -28.75 -5.38 15.87
N GLY A 44 -29.97 -5.33 15.34
CA GLY A 44 -31.20 -5.05 16.08
C GLY A 44 -31.27 -3.65 16.67
N THR A 45 -30.58 -2.67 16.08
CA THR A 45 -30.57 -1.26 16.50
C THR A 45 -31.47 -0.40 15.62
N ASP A 46 -32.01 0.71 16.15
CA ASP A 46 -32.89 1.62 15.43
C ASP A 46 -32.24 2.30 14.23
N VAL A 47 -30.90 2.45 14.27
CA VAL A 47 -30.11 3.06 13.21
C VAL A 47 -28.85 2.24 13.00
N VAL A 48 -28.55 1.93 11.74
CA VAL A 48 -27.27 1.36 11.32
C VAL A 48 -26.58 2.27 10.31
N VAL A 49 -25.28 2.13 10.20
CA VAL A 49 -24.46 2.84 9.22
C VAL A 49 -23.92 1.82 8.23
N VAL A 50 -24.19 2.03 6.95
CA VAL A 50 -23.65 1.22 5.85
C VAL A 50 -22.38 1.88 5.34
N LYS A 51 -21.23 1.21 5.48
CA LYS A 51 -19.91 1.77 5.19
C LYS A 51 -19.19 0.95 4.13
N ALA A 52 -18.80 1.59 3.02
CA ALA A 52 -17.92 0.98 2.03
C ALA A 52 -16.61 0.48 2.67
N GLN A 53 -16.17 -0.70 2.29
CA GLN A 53 -14.87 -1.24 2.71
C GLN A 53 -13.87 -1.15 1.56
N VAL A 54 -13.00 -0.15 1.63
CA VAL A 54 -11.89 0.10 0.70
C VAL A 54 -10.69 0.61 1.46
N LYS A 55 -9.48 0.31 0.98
CA LYS A 55 -8.21 0.69 1.62
C LYS A 55 -7.79 2.15 1.34
N THR A 56 -8.76 3.06 1.22
CA THR A 56 -8.52 4.48 0.99
C THR A 56 -9.41 5.36 1.85
N GLY A 57 -8.91 6.54 2.20
CA GLY A 57 -9.69 7.54 2.97
C GLY A 57 -10.67 8.33 2.10
N GLY A 58 -11.58 9.07 2.77
CA GLY A 58 -12.55 9.94 2.11
C GLY A 58 -13.83 9.25 1.64
N ARG A 59 -14.11 8.05 2.12
CA ARG A 59 -15.30 7.24 1.80
C ARG A 59 -16.62 8.01 1.96
N GLY A 60 -16.74 8.80 3.04
CA GLY A 60 -17.94 9.61 3.30
C GLY A 60 -18.18 10.64 2.19
N LYS A 61 -17.14 11.38 1.76
CA LYS A 61 -17.23 12.38 0.68
C LYS A 61 -17.57 11.75 -0.68
N ALA A 62 -17.20 10.49 -0.89
CA ALA A 62 -17.48 9.72 -2.09
C ALA A 62 -18.86 9.02 -2.07
N GLY A 63 -19.69 9.22 -1.04
CA GLY A 63 -21.01 8.58 -0.92
C GLY A 63 -20.96 7.13 -0.42
N GLY A 64 -19.80 6.66 0.04
CA GLY A 64 -19.57 5.32 0.57
C GLY A 64 -20.00 5.10 2.02
N VAL A 65 -20.63 6.09 2.67
CA VAL A 65 -21.15 5.99 4.04
C VAL A 65 -22.58 6.53 4.08
N LYS A 66 -23.54 5.69 4.46
CA LYS A 66 -24.97 6.06 4.51
C LYS A 66 -25.65 5.50 5.75
N LEU A 67 -26.60 6.26 6.29
CA LEU A 67 -27.46 5.83 7.38
C LEU A 67 -28.64 5.00 6.84
N ALA A 68 -29.08 4.02 7.64
CA ALA A 68 -30.31 3.27 7.41
C ALA A 68 -31.08 3.09 8.75
N ARG A 69 -32.40 3.16 8.69
CA ARG A 69 -33.31 3.11 9.84
C ARG A 69 -34.19 1.86 9.86
N SER A 70 -33.96 0.97 8.90
CA SER A 70 -34.55 -0.35 8.86
C SER A 70 -33.64 -1.34 8.11
N PRO A 71 -33.82 -2.64 8.26
CA PRO A 71 -33.11 -3.64 7.49
C PRO A 71 -33.30 -3.51 5.97
N GLU A 72 -34.52 -3.10 5.53
CA GLU A 72 -34.82 -2.86 4.12
C GLU A 72 -34.04 -1.66 3.58
N GLU A 73 -33.98 -0.58 4.35
CA GLU A 73 -33.16 0.60 4.00
C GLU A 73 -31.67 0.26 3.99
N ALA A 74 -31.18 -0.61 4.90
CA ALA A 74 -29.81 -1.06 4.88
C ALA A 74 -29.48 -1.84 3.58
N ALA A 75 -30.38 -2.69 3.10
CA ALA A 75 -30.23 -3.36 1.82
C ALA A 75 -30.20 -2.38 0.65
N GLU A 76 -31.09 -1.38 0.63
CA GLU A 76 -31.11 -0.33 -0.40
C GLU A 76 -29.78 0.44 -0.42
N ARG A 77 -29.30 0.91 0.74
CA ARG A 77 -28.02 1.63 0.87
C ARG A 77 -26.83 0.78 0.46
N ALA A 78 -26.82 -0.51 0.83
CA ALA A 78 -25.78 -1.44 0.38
C ALA A 78 -25.76 -1.59 -1.14
N GLY A 79 -26.95 -1.70 -1.80
CA GLY A 79 -27.06 -1.75 -3.24
C GLY A 79 -26.55 -0.48 -3.95
N GLU A 80 -26.70 0.69 -3.31
CA GLU A 80 -26.18 1.96 -3.82
C GLU A 80 -24.64 2.09 -3.66
N ILE A 81 -24.04 1.42 -2.67
CA ILE A 81 -22.63 1.53 -2.33
C ILE A 81 -21.79 0.44 -2.99
N LEU A 82 -22.31 -0.80 -3.05
CA LEU A 82 -21.62 -1.90 -3.72
C LEU A 82 -21.41 -1.58 -5.20
N GLY A 83 -20.17 -1.75 -5.67
CA GLY A 83 -19.78 -1.44 -7.03
C GLY A 83 -19.37 0.01 -7.29
N LEU A 84 -19.48 0.93 -6.32
CA LEU A 84 -18.93 2.28 -6.45
C LEU A 84 -17.42 2.22 -6.66
N ASP A 85 -16.90 3.14 -7.47
CA ASP A 85 -15.47 3.43 -7.51
C ASP A 85 -15.13 4.56 -6.54
N ILE A 86 -14.25 4.29 -5.58
CA ILE A 86 -13.75 5.28 -4.63
C ILE A 86 -12.24 5.41 -4.82
N LYS A 87 -11.83 6.43 -5.54
CA LYS A 87 -10.41 6.71 -5.84
C LYS A 87 -9.68 5.51 -6.51
N GLY A 88 -10.33 4.86 -7.47
CA GLY A 88 -9.79 3.70 -8.19
C GLY A 88 -10.02 2.35 -7.50
N HIS A 89 -10.64 2.34 -6.31
CA HIS A 89 -10.99 1.11 -5.58
C HIS A 89 -12.48 0.81 -5.73
N ARG A 90 -12.79 -0.32 -6.35
CA ARG A 90 -14.17 -0.78 -6.45
C ARG A 90 -14.64 -1.35 -5.13
N VAL A 91 -15.80 -0.91 -4.66
CA VAL A 91 -16.40 -1.41 -3.41
C VAL A 91 -17.02 -2.80 -3.65
N GLU A 92 -16.43 -3.83 -3.06
CA GLU A 92 -16.93 -5.21 -3.12
C GLU A 92 -17.60 -5.67 -1.83
N THR A 93 -17.33 -4.94 -0.73
CA THR A 93 -17.83 -5.27 0.60
C THR A 93 -18.29 -4.00 1.29
N VAL A 94 -19.39 -4.08 2.02
CA VAL A 94 -19.83 -3.06 2.98
C VAL A 94 -19.78 -3.60 4.39
N MET A 95 -19.63 -2.73 5.38
CA MET A 95 -19.85 -3.06 6.78
C MET A 95 -21.13 -2.37 7.26
N ILE A 96 -22.02 -3.13 7.86
CA ILE A 96 -23.20 -2.64 8.56
C ILE A 96 -22.82 -2.48 10.01
N ALA A 97 -22.72 -1.26 10.49
CA ALA A 97 -22.30 -0.94 11.84
C ALA A 97 -23.47 -0.33 12.66
N GLU A 98 -23.46 -0.55 13.97
CA GLU A 98 -24.39 0.14 14.89
C GLU A 98 -24.23 1.65 14.75
N GLY A 99 -25.36 2.37 14.80
CA GLY A 99 -25.35 3.84 14.87
C GLY A 99 -25.02 4.32 16.28
N ALA A 100 -24.25 5.42 16.37
CA ALA A 100 -23.98 6.08 17.64
C ALA A 100 -24.65 7.46 17.71
N GLN A 101 -25.08 7.86 18.91
CA GLN A 101 -25.38 9.26 19.20
C GLN A 101 -24.08 9.95 19.55
N ILE A 102 -23.50 10.66 18.59
CA ILE A 102 -22.21 11.35 18.74
C ILE A 102 -22.47 12.68 19.46
N ALA A 103 -21.78 12.89 20.58
CA ALA A 103 -21.76 14.15 21.30
C ALA A 103 -20.55 15.01 20.89
N GLU A 104 -19.38 14.38 20.79
CA GLU A 104 -18.13 15.05 20.42
C GLU A 104 -17.29 14.11 19.56
N GLU A 105 -16.53 14.66 18.60
CA GLU A 105 -15.63 13.94 17.71
C GLU A 105 -14.18 14.35 17.96
N TYR A 106 -13.30 13.39 18.09
CA TYR A 106 -11.90 13.52 18.43
C TYR A 106 -11.01 12.83 17.39
N TYR A 107 -9.74 13.15 17.42
CA TYR A 107 -8.73 12.50 16.60
C TYR A 107 -7.63 11.87 17.46
N PHE A 108 -7.20 10.69 17.09
CA PHE A 108 -5.97 10.08 17.59
C PHE A 108 -5.25 9.27 16.51
N SER A 109 -3.93 9.39 16.47
CA SER A 109 -3.08 8.46 15.73
C SER A 109 -1.76 8.20 16.46
N LEU A 110 -1.22 7.01 16.23
CA LEU A 110 0.14 6.62 16.59
C LEU A 110 0.84 6.10 15.33
N LEU A 111 1.96 6.69 14.96
CA LEU A 111 2.68 6.35 13.74
C LEU A 111 4.19 6.26 13.96
N LEU A 112 4.87 5.57 13.04
CA LEU A 112 6.33 5.52 13.00
C LEU A 112 6.88 6.80 12.37
N ASP A 113 7.58 7.62 13.15
CA ASP A 113 8.38 8.74 12.64
C ASP A 113 9.81 8.29 12.34
N ARG A 114 10.11 8.10 11.06
CA ARG A 114 11.43 7.67 10.61
C ARG A 114 12.49 8.76 10.76
N SER A 115 12.10 10.03 10.81
CA SER A 115 13.03 11.16 10.91
C SER A 115 13.63 11.26 12.31
N THR A 116 12.83 11.05 13.34
CA THR A 116 13.26 11.04 14.75
C THR A 116 13.63 9.64 15.26
N ARG A 117 13.29 8.58 14.49
CA ARG A 117 13.45 7.16 14.88
C ARG A 117 12.67 6.81 16.14
N SER A 118 11.49 7.40 16.29
CA SER A 118 10.58 7.21 17.41
C SER A 118 9.16 6.98 16.89
N TYR A 119 8.22 6.78 17.79
CA TYR A 119 6.82 6.86 17.42
C TYR A 119 6.32 8.28 17.70
N LEU A 120 5.31 8.71 16.93
CA LEU A 120 4.66 9.99 17.09
C LEU A 120 3.17 9.76 17.39
N ALA A 121 2.74 10.18 18.57
CA ALA A 121 1.33 10.28 18.91
C ALA A 121 0.80 11.65 18.52
N MET A 122 -0.30 11.67 17.77
CA MET A 122 -1.03 12.89 17.44
C MET A 122 -2.44 12.79 18.01
N CYS A 123 -2.91 13.86 18.68
CA CYS A 123 -4.21 13.88 19.32
C CYS A 123 -4.86 15.26 19.21
N SER A 124 -6.18 15.30 18.98
CA SER A 124 -6.95 16.55 18.92
C SER A 124 -8.36 16.37 19.46
N VAL A 125 -8.88 17.41 20.10
CA VAL A 125 -10.31 17.53 20.47
C VAL A 125 -11.20 17.76 19.25
N GLU A 126 -10.62 17.93 18.05
CA GLU A 126 -11.31 18.12 16.79
C GLU A 126 -11.06 16.91 15.90
N GLY A 127 -12.07 16.08 15.72
CA GLY A 127 -12.07 14.89 14.88
C GLY A 127 -13.08 14.96 13.73
N GLY A 128 -13.18 13.85 12.97
CA GLY A 128 -14.11 13.75 11.84
C GLY A 128 -13.75 14.61 10.62
N MET A 129 -12.58 15.22 10.62
CA MET A 129 -12.08 16.10 9.57
C MET A 129 -10.74 15.63 9.01
N ASP A 130 -10.31 16.31 7.95
CA ASP A 130 -9.02 16.08 7.30
C ASP A 130 -7.89 16.60 8.21
N ILE A 131 -7.07 15.69 8.73
CA ILE A 131 -6.06 16.01 9.73
C ILE A 131 -4.87 16.76 9.14
N GLU A 132 -4.56 16.53 7.85
CA GLU A 132 -3.52 17.25 7.14
C GLU A 132 -3.88 18.73 7.02
N THR A 133 -5.14 19.02 6.74
CA THR A 133 -5.68 20.39 6.73
C THR A 133 -5.60 21.03 8.12
N LEU A 134 -6.01 20.30 9.17
CA LEU A 134 -5.91 20.79 10.55
C LEU A 134 -4.47 21.09 10.94
N ALA A 135 -3.53 20.22 10.58
CA ALA A 135 -2.11 20.38 10.89
C ALA A 135 -1.46 21.61 10.24
N VAL A 136 -2.01 22.08 9.09
CA VAL A 136 -1.53 23.26 8.37
C VAL A 136 -2.24 24.53 8.84
N GLU A 137 -3.55 24.51 8.95
CA GLU A 137 -4.36 25.69 9.25
C GLU A 137 -4.36 26.06 10.74
N ARG A 138 -4.35 25.03 11.62
CA ARG A 138 -4.39 25.20 13.08
C ARG A 138 -3.46 24.20 13.78
N PRO A 139 -2.13 24.31 13.60
CA PRO A 139 -1.16 23.35 14.16
C PRO A 139 -1.24 23.25 15.69
N GLU A 140 -1.70 24.29 16.38
CA GLU A 140 -1.88 24.33 17.82
C GLU A 140 -3.07 23.47 18.32
N ALA A 141 -4.03 23.14 17.45
CA ALA A 141 -5.14 22.25 17.77
C ALA A 141 -4.74 20.76 17.73
N LEU A 142 -3.55 20.45 17.25
CA LEU A 142 -3.03 19.09 17.15
C LEU A 142 -1.83 18.89 18.08
N ALA A 143 -2.06 18.24 19.22
CA ALA A 143 -0.98 17.81 20.09
C ALA A 143 -0.12 16.74 19.39
N LYS A 144 1.21 16.91 19.43
CA LYS A 144 2.21 15.99 18.88
C LYS A 144 3.19 15.63 19.98
N VAL A 145 3.21 14.37 20.34
CA VAL A 145 4.04 13.87 21.45
C VAL A 145 4.87 12.69 20.96
N GLU A 146 6.18 12.76 21.19
CA GLU A 146 7.10 11.67 20.88
C GLU A 146 6.91 10.53 21.88
N VAL A 147 6.89 9.28 21.36
CA VAL A 147 6.74 8.06 22.15
C VAL A 147 7.99 7.20 21.96
N ASP A 148 8.72 6.94 23.04
CA ASP A 148 9.89 6.07 23.02
C ASP A 148 9.50 4.63 22.63
N PRO A 149 10.02 4.06 21.54
CA PRO A 149 9.70 2.71 21.10
C PRO A 149 10.03 1.61 22.12
N LEU A 150 10.94 1.86 23.04
CA LEU A 150 11.33 0.90 24.08
C LEU A 150 10.35 0.89 25.26
N VAL A 151 9.68 1.99 25.51
CA VAL A 151 8.70 2.14 26.60
C VAL A 151 7.27 1.91 26.08
N GLY A 152 6.96 2.46 24.90
CA GLY A 152 5.61 2.45 24.33
C GLY A 152 4.71 3.54 24.93
N LEU A 153 3.42 3.47 24.64
CA LEU A 153 2.41 4.40 25.14
C LEU A 153 1.82 3.87 26.45
N ASP A 154 2.40 4.29 27.57
CA ASP A 154 1.91 3.96 28.91
C ASP A 154 0.85 4.94 29.43
N GLN A 155 0.29 4.64 30.60
CA GLN A 155 -0.79 5.46 31.20
C GLN A 155 -0.34 6.91 31.48
N ALA A 156 0.90 7.12 31.94
CA ALA A 156 1.39 8.45 32.30
C ALA A 156 1.55 9.32 31.03
N LEU A 157 2.11 8.73 29.97
CA LEU A 157 2.26 9.43 28.68
C LEU A 157 0.90 9.67 28.01
N ALA A 158 -0.04 8.72 28.12
CA ALA A 158 -1.41 8.91 27.61
C ALA A 158 -2.11 10.07 28.32
N GLU A 159 -1.97 10.20 29.62
CA GLU A 159 -2.50 11.35 30.40
C GLU A 159 -1.86 12.68 29.98
N GLU A 160 -0.56 12.69 29.68
CA GLU A 160 0.15 13.85 29.14
C GLU A 160 -0.43 14.24 27.76
N ILE A 161 -0.62 13.26 26.85
CA ILE A 161 -1.14 13.48 25.50
C ILE A 161 -2.56 14.10 25.56
N VAL A 162 -3.47 13.52 26.36
CA VAL A 162 -4.85 14.05 26.45
C VAL A 162 -4.90 15.42 27.12
N ALA A 163 -3.98 15.68 28.05
CA ALA A 163 -3.87 17.02 28.65
C ALA A 163 -3.33 18.06 27.64
N ALA A 164 -2.30 17.70 26.88
CA ALA A 164 -1.71 18.56 25.84
C ALA A 164 -2.70 18.85 24.70
N ALA A 165 -3.56 17.88 24.34
CA ALA A 165 -4.64 18.08 23.35
C ALA A 165 -5.80 18.93 23.86
N GLY A 166 -5.81 19.30 25.15
CA GLY A 166 -6.81 20.22 25.72
C GLY A 166 -8.14 19.59 26.11
N PHE A 167 -8.20 18.26 26.29
CA PHE A 167 -9.43 17.58 26.73
C PHE A 167 -9.89 18.05 28.10
N ALA A 168 -11.23 18.06 28.30
CA ALA A 168 -11.84 18.35 29.61
C ALA A 168 -11.36 17.34 30.66
N GLU A 169 -11.09 17.80 31.86
CA GLU A 169 -10.55 16.98 32.95
C GLU A 169 -11.39 15.73 33.24
N ALA A 170 -12.71 15.86 33.13
CA ALA A 170 -13.66 14.77 33.36
C ALA A 170 -13.52 13.58 32.37
N ASP A 171 -13.02 13.83 31.17
CA ASP A 171 -12.92 12.84 30.10
C ASP A 171 -11.50 12.22 30.00
N ARG A 172 -10.48 12.87 30.59
CA ARG A 172 -9.06 12.51 30.40
C ARG A 172 -8.74 11.09 30.83
N ALA A 173 -9.27 10.63 31.93
CA ALA A 173 -8.96 9.29 32.45
C ALA A 173 -9.43 8.18 31.50
N GLU A 174 -10.64 8.30 30.96
CA GLU A 174 -11.18 7.30 30.04
C GLU A 174 -10.50 7.40 28.65
N LEU A 175 -10.24 8.61 28.17
CA LEU A 175 -9.47 8.81 26.94
C LEU A 175 -8.08 8.22 27.06
N ALA A 176 -7.33 8.53 28.13
CA ALA A 176 -5.99 8.00 28.36
C ALA A 176 -5.99 6.46 28.36
N ARG A 177 -6.99 5.83 29.01
CA ARG A 177 -7.17 4.38 28.99
C ARG A 177 -7.34 3.84 27.54
N VAL A 178 -8.14 4.49 26.72
CA VAL A 178 -8.36 4.10 25.33
C VAL A 178 -7.08 4.27 24.50
N LEU A 179 -6.33 5.37 24.73
CA LEU A 179 -5.06 5.60 24.05
C LEU A 179 -4.02 4.52 24.37
N VAL A 180 -3.96 4.06 25.63
CA VAL A 180 -3.08 2.94 26.04
C VAL A 180 -3.43 1.67 25.26
N LEU A 181 -4.72 1.32 25.17
CA LEU A 181 -5.17 0.15 24.40
C LEU A 181 -4.81 0.27 22.91
N LEU A 182 -4.95 1.44 22.30
CA LEU A 182 -4.52 1.70 20.93
C LEU A 182 -2.98 1.59 20.77
N GLY A 183 -2.22 1.98 21.79
CA GLY A 183 -0.78 1.78 21.88
C GLY A 183 -0.40 0.29 21.96
N GLU A 184 -1.18 -0.54 22.67
CA GLU A 184 -1.01 -1.99 22.71
C GLU A 184 -1.30 -2.61 21.34
N VAL A 185 -2.38 -2.22 20.66
CA VAL A 185 -2.65 -2.63 19.26
C VAL A 185 -1.45 -2.33 18.38
N TYR A 186 -0.92 -1.11 18.46
CA TYR A 186 0.22 -0.68 17.65
C TYR A 186 1.45 -1.57 17.87
N ARG A 187 1.82 -1.78 19.13
CA ARG A 187 3.03 -2.51 19.51
C ARG A 187 2.93 -4.01 19.27
N GLU A 188 1.81 -4.64 19.66
CA GLU A 188 1.66 -6.10 19.61
C GLU A 188 1.44 -6.62 18.19
N ASN A 189 0.97 -5.76 17.29
CA ASN A 189 0.77 -6.10 15.89
C ASN A 189 1.78 -5.46 14.94
N ASP A 190 2.96 -5.05 15.44
CA ASP A 190 3.97 -4.42 14.58
C ASP A 190 3.38 -3.40 13.60
N ALA A 191 2.45 -2.57 14.06
CA ALA A 191 1.85 -1.56 13.22
C ALA A 191 2.82 -0.40 12.96
N THR A 192 2.71 0.21 11.80
CA THR A 192 3.38 1.47 11.44
C THR A 192 2.44 2.66 11.51
N LEU A 193 1.13 2.39 11.55
CA LEU A 193 0.07 3.36 11.77
C LEU A 193 -1.12 2.71 12.50
N VAL A 194 -1.60 3.35 13.54
CA VAL A 194 -2.93 3.17 14.14
C VAL A 194 -3.59 4.53 14.18
N GLU A 195 -4.73 4.69 13.52
CA GLU A 195 -5.46 5.96 13.44
C GLU A 195 -6.94 5.72 13.74
N VAL A 196 -7.52 6.62 14.51
CA VAL A 196 -8.95 6.68 14.82
C VAL A 196 -9.47 8.07 14.48
N ASN A 197 -10.31 8.16 13.45
CA ASN A 197 -10.87 9.43 12.99
C ASN A 197 -12.29 9.27 12.42
N PRO A 198 -13.34 9.47 13.27
CA PRO A 198 -13.28 9.99 14.62
C PRO A 198 -13.17 8.93 15.74
N LEU A 199 -12.49 9.28 16.81
CA LEU A 199 -12.72 8.75 18.14
C LEU A 199 -13.84 9.62 18.75
N VAL A 200 -14.88 9.01 19.29
CA VAL A 200 -16.06 9.80 19.70
C VAL A 200 -16.39 9.65 21.18
N LYS A 201 -16.95 10.73 21.73
CA LYS A 201 -17.74 10.66 22.96
C LYS A 201 -19.19 10.52 22.57
N THR A 202 -19.82 9.47 23.04
CA THR A 202 -21.25 9.21 22.83
C THR A 202 -22.13 10.00 23.80
N GLY A 203 -23.42 10.15 23.49
CA GLY A 203 -24.36 10.87 24.33
C GLY A 203 -24.54 10.29 25.74
N ASP A 204 -24.19 9.00 25.94
CA ASP A 204 -24.13 8.33 27.24
C ASP A 204 -22.75 8.42 27.92
N GLY A 205 -21.81 9.16 27.34
CA GLY A 205 -20.50 9.49 27.89
C GLY A 205 -19.39 8.48 27.65
N ARG A 206 -19.62 7.41 26.86
CA ARG A 206 -18.58 6.44 26.50
C ARG A 206 -17.64 7.00 25.43
N ILE A 207 -16.36 6.60 25.48
CA ILE A 207 -15.39 6.86 24.43
C ILE A 207 -15.33 5.63 23.53
N VAL A 208 -15.54 5.80 22.21
CA VAL A 208 -15.67 4.71 21.24
C VAL A 208 -14.93 5.06 19.93
N ALA A 209 -14.19 4.12 19.38
CA ALA A 209 -13.60 4.26 18.06
C ALA A 209 -14.66 3.96 16.98
N LEU A 210 -15.03 4.97 16.18
CA LEU A 210 -16.02 4.82 15.11
C LEU A 210 -15.43 4.47 13.76
N ASP A 211 -14.22 4.90 13.49
CA ASP A 211 -13.46 4.52 12.31
C ASP A 211 -12.08 4.00 12.75
N ALA A 212 -11.56 3.05 12.05
CA ALA A 212 -10.31 2.40 12.37
C ALA A 212 -9.46 2.27 11.12
N LYS A 213 -8.22 2.76 11.20
CA LYS A 213 -7.21 2.57 10.16
C LYS A 213 -5.95 2.02 10.80
N VAL A 214 -5.50 0.87 10.30
CA VAL A 214 -4.27 0.21 10.74
C VAL A 214 -3.44 -0.17 9.54
N THR A 215 -2.16 0.16 9.57
CA THR A 215 -1.14 -0.31 8.63
C THR A 215 -0.12 -1.13 9.41
N LEU A 216 0.07 -2.38 9.04
CA LEU A 216 1.02 -3.31 9.65
C LEU A 216 2.34 -3.29 8.88
N ASP A 217 3.46 -3.57 9.57
CA ASP A 217 4.76 -3.71 8.93
C ASP A 217 4.89 -5.06 8.21
N ALA A 218 4.80 -5.08 6.89
CA ALA A 218 4.94 -6.31 6.09
C ALA A 218 6.25 -7.07 6.36
N ASN A 219 7.32 -6.40 6.84
CA ASN A 219 8.56 -7.07 7.20
C ASN A 219 8.45 -7.93 8.47
N SER A 220 7.41 -7.71 9.28
CA SER A 220 7.12 -8.47 10.49
C SER A 220 6.19 -9.66 10.26
N ALA A 221 5.69 -9.86 9.03
CA ALA A 221 4.72 -10.93 8.71
C ALA A 221 5.21 -12.34 9.09
N PHE A 222 6.54 -12.57 9.12
CA PHE A 222 7.11 -13.87 9.49
C PHE A 222 6.78 -14.30 10.94
N ARG A 223 6.42 -13.37 11.82
CA ARG A 223 6.02 -13.65 13.20
C ARG A 223 4.50 -13.52 13.45
N HIS A 224 3.75 -13.18 12.41
CA HIS A 224 2.29 -13.04 12.44
C HIS A 224 1.63 -13.90 11.35
N PRO A 225 1.61 -15.25 11.53
CA PRO A 225 1.03 -16.14 10.52
C PRO A 225 -0.48 -15.93 10.29
N ASP A 226 -1.16 -15.35 11.27
CA ASP A 226 -2.58 -14.96 11.22
C ASP A 226 -2.86 -13.82 10.22
N TRP A 227 -1.86 -13.00 9.87
CA TRP A 227 -2.03 -11.95 8.86
C TRP A 227 -2.35 -12.49 7.46
N ALA A 228 -2.16 -13.78 7.22
CA ALA A 228 -2.64 -14.42 5.99
C ALA A 228 -4.14 -14.20 5.77
N ALA A 229 -4.93 -14.00 6.83
CA ALA A 229 -6.35 -13.69 6.75
C ALA A 229 -6.63 -12.24 6.28
N TYR A 230 -5.65 -11.35 6.35
CA TYR A 230 -5.75 -9.96 5.88
C TYR A 230 -5.35 -9.78 4.41
N ALA A 231 -4.85 -10.85 3.78
CA ALA A 231 -4.48 -10.82 2.36
C ALA A 231 -5.74 -10.54 1.52
N ASP A 232 -5.66 -9.49 0.74
CA ASP A 232 -6.71 -9.10 -0.19
C ASP A 232 -6.05 -8.84 -1.56
N GLU A 233 -6.14 -9.86 -2.40
CA GLU A 233 -5.59 -9.79 -3.76
C GLU A 233 -6.49 -8.98 -4.72
N SER A 234 -7.72 -8.62 -4.29
CA SER A 234 -8.67 -7.90 -5.15
C SER A 234 -8.31 -6.43 -5.37
N SER A 235 -7.55 -5.83 -4.45
CA SER A 235 -7.08 -4.45 -4.52
C SER A 235 -5.67 -4.29 -5.09
N ASP A 236 -4.92 -5.39 -5.25
CA ASP A 236 -3.55 -5.38 -5.76
C ASP A 236 -3.55 -5.33 -7.31
N ASP A 237 -2.53 -4.70 -7.88
CA ASP A 237 -2.33 -4.75 -9.34
C ASP A 237 -2.15 -6.20 -9.81
N PRO A 238 -2.88 -6.67 -10.85
CA PRO A 238 -2.80 -8.05 -11.31
C PRO A 238 -1.39 -8.49 -11.72
N LEU A 239 -0.52 -7.57 -12.16
CA LEU A 239 0.87 -7.88 -12.51
C LEU A 239 1.71 -8.08 -11.25
N GLU A 240 1.45 -7.30 -10.18
CA GLU A 240 2.12 -7.47 -8.88
C GLU A 240 1.72 -8.80 -8.22
N VAL A 241 0.44 -9.18 -8.28
CA VAL A 241 -0.04 -10.49 -7.78
C VAL A 241 0.66 -11.63 -8.54
N ARG A 242 0.72 -11.56 -9.87
CA ARG A 242 1.41 -12.55 -10.70
C ARG A 242 2.92 -12.60 -10.42
N ALA A 243 3.55 -11.47 -10.17
CA ALA A 243 4.97 -11.36 -9.83
C ALA A 243 5.27 -12.00 -8.48
N ARG A 244 4.45 -11.73 -7.47
CA ARG A 244 4.53 -12.29 -6.13
C ARG A 244 4.41 -13.82 -6.16
N ALA A 245 3.47 -14.36 -6.95
CA ALA A 245 3.31 -15.81 -7.15
C ALA A 245 4.54 -16.47 -7.79
N LYS A 246 5.37 -15.69 -8.50
CA LYS A 246 6.64 -16.13 -9.11
C LYS A 246 7.88 -15.75 -8.28
N HIS A 247 7.69 -15.28 -7.06
CA HIS A 247 8.73 -14.81 -6.14
C HIS A 247 9.60 -13.67 -6.72
N LEU A 248 8.99 -12.79 -7.51
CA LEU A 248 9.63 -11.61 -8.08
C LEU A 248 9.29 -10.38 -7.27
N ASN A 249 10.28 -9.51 -7.02
CA ASN A 249 10.09 -8.21 -6.40
C ASN A 249 9.76 -7.18 -7.49
N TYR A 250 8.47 -7.00 -7.75
CA TYR A 250 7.92 -6.16 -8.81
C TYR A 250 6.97 -5.12 -8.24
N VAL A 251 7.09 -3.89 -8.70
CA VAL A 251 6.14 -2.80 -8.42
C VAL A 251 5.75 -2.15 -9.75
N LYS A 252 4.45 -2.00 -9.99
CA LYS A 252 3.90 -1.32 -11.16
C LYS A 252 4.07 0.19 -11.04
N LEU A 253 4.48 0.84 -12.12
CA LEU A 253 4.57 2.29 -12.24
C LEU A 253 3.85 2.76 -13.53
N ASP A 254 3.57 4.07 -13.61
CA ASP A 254 2.96 4.69 -14.77
C ASP A 254 4.03 5.12 -15.78
N GLY A 255 4.35 4.25 -16.72
CA GLY A 255 5.34 4.54 -17.75
C GLY A 255 5.32 3.57 -18.92
N SER A 256 6.27 3.74 -19.85
CA SER A 256 6.36 2.98 -21.10
C SER A 256 7.66 2.19 -21.26
N VAL A 257 8.62 2.34 -20.33
CA VAL A 257 9.89 1.61 -20.34
C VAL A 257 9.90 0.57 -19.22
N GLY A 258 9.81 -0.71 -19.56
CA GLY A 258 9.93 -1.81 -18.61
C GLY A 258 11.37 -1.95 -18.10
N ILE A 259 11.55 -2.12 -16.80
CA ILE A 259 12.88 -2.17 -16.17
C ILE A 259 13.13 -3.53 -15.53
N ILE A 260 14.31 -4.10 -15.78
CA ILE A 260 14.86 -5.25 -15.06
C ILE A 260 16.27 -4.93 -14.60
N GLY A 261 16.57 -5.14 -13.33
CA GLY A 261 17.92 -5.02 -12.79
C GLY A 261 18.20 -6.04 -11.71
N ASN A 262 19.45 -6.14 -11.30
CA ASN A 262 19.89 -6.98 -10.19
C ASN A 262 20.42 -6.14 -9.04
N GLY A 263 19.62 -6.12 -7.98
CA GLY A 263 19.86 -5.31 -6.80
C GLY A 263 19.02 -4.02 -6.80
N ALA A 264 18.27 -3.83 -5.72
CA ALA A 264 17.30 -2.74 -5.56
C ALA A 264 17.91 -1.35 -5.80
N GLY A 265 19.13 -1.08 -5.31
CA GLY A 265 19.83 0.20 -5.52
C GLY A 265 20.11 0.50 -7.00
N LEU A 266 20.56 -0.51 -7.77
CA LEU A 266 20.76 -0.34 -9.20
C LEU A 266 19.45 -0.13 -9.94
N VAL A 267 18.39 -0.84 -9.57
CA VAL A 267 17.06 -0.64 -10.17
C VAL A 267 16.55 0.77 -9.89
N MET A 268 16.61 1.25 -8.65
CA MET A 268 16.20 2.63 -8.30
C MET A 268 16.98 3.67 -9.11
N SER A 269 18.32 3.55 -9.19
CA SER A 269 19.14 4.44 -10.01
C SER A 269 18.77 4.35 -11.51
N THR A 270 18.42 3.15 -12.00
CA THR A 270 17.99 2.96 -13.40
C THR A 270 16.66 3.69 -13.67
N LEU A 271 15.71 3.66 -12.73
CA LEU A 271 14.45 4.41 -12.84
C LEU A 271 14.71 5.90 -13.00
N ASP A 272 15.60 6.48 -12.17
CA ASP A 272 15.93 7.91 -12.21
C ASP A 272 16.58 8.29 -13.55
N VAL A 273 17.57 7.49 -14.02
CA VAL A 273 18.27 7.77 -15.27
C VAL A 273 17.35 7.65 -16.48
N VAL A 274 16.42 6.67 -16.49
CA VAL A 274 15.43 6.53 -17.59
C VAL A 274 14.44 7.69 -17.57
N ALA A 275 13.97 8.09 -16.40
CA ALA A 275 13.07 9.26 -16.28
C ALA A 275 13.73 10.52 -16.82
N GLY A 276 14.99 10.83 -16.40
CA GLY A 276 15.74 11.97 -16.91
C GLY A 276 16.02 11.88 -18.42
N ALA A 277 16.34 10.70 -18.95
CA ALA A 277 16.57 10.49 -20.37
C ALA A 277 15.32 10.72 -21.23
N GLY A 278 14.13 10.55 -20.66
CA GLY A 278 12.84 10.73 -21.34
C GLY A 278 12.31 12.16 -21.34
N GLU A 279 12.81 13.07 -20.47
CA GLU A 279 12.22 14.40 -20.25
C GLU A 279 12.08 15.23 -21.54
N ASP A 280 13.09 15.17 -22.42
CA ASP A 280 13.15 15.94 -23.65
C ASP A 280 12.53 15.24 -24.87
N LEU A 281 12.00 14.02 -24.68
CA LEU A 281 11.45 13.21 -25.77
C LEU A 281 9.90 13.36 -25.87
N PRO A 282 9.33 13.18 -27.06
CA PRO A 282 7.87 13.09 -27.22
C PRO A 282 7.27 12.05 -26.28
N GLY A 283 6.11 12.36 -25.69
CA GLY A 283 5.44 11.49 -24.73
C GLY A 283 6.13 11.34 -23.37
N GLN A 284 7.33 11.92 -23.20
CA GLN A 284 8.12 11.85 -21.96
C GLN A 284 8.19 10.42 -21.37
N PRO A 285 8.79 9.45 -22.09
CA PRO A 285 8.84 8.07 -21.62
C PRO A 285 9.40 7.94 -20.21
N ARG A 286 8.71 7.19 -19.37
CA ARG A 286 9.06 6.95 -17.96
C ARG A 286 9.15 5.46 -17.67
N PRO A 287 9.78 5.05 -16.55
CA PRO A 287 9.78 3.66 -16.12
C PRO A 287 8.35 3.14 -15.88
N ALA A 288 8.05 1.94 -16.38
CA ALA A 288 6.75 1.28 -16.22
C ALA A 288 6.67 0.41 -14.97
N ASN A 289 7.81 0.05 -14.41
CA ASN A 289 7.89 -0.81 -13.23
C ASN A 289 9.26 -0.74 -12.55
N PHE A 290 9.27 -1.14 -11.28
CA PHE A 290 10.47 -1.63 -10.59
C PHE A 290 10.49 -3.15 -10.70
N LEU A 291 11.64 -3.77 -11.05
CA LEU A 291 11.83 -5.22 -10.93
C LEU A 291 13.28 -5.53 -10.59
N ASP A 292 13.50 -6.02 -9.38
CA ASP A 292 14.78 -6.57 -8.92
C ASP A 292 14.75 -8.09 -8.98
N ILE A 293 15.61 -8.68 -9.83
CA ILE A 293 15.75 -10.14 -9.97
C ILE A 293 16.75 -10.75 -8.98
N GLY A 294 17.32 -9.93 -8.09
CA GLY A 294 18.33 -10.36 -7.11
C GLY A 294 19.64 -10.84 -7.76
N GLY A 295 20.43 -11.58 -6.98
CA GLY A 295 21.74 -12.11 -7.41
C GLY A 295 21.67 -13.36 -8.29
N GLY A 296 20.49 -13.90 -8.61
CA GLY A 296 20.30 -15.15 -9.35
C GLY A 296 19.52 -14.96 -10.65
N ALA A 297 20.17 -14.46 -11.69
CA ALA A 297 19.54 -14.27 -13.01
C ALA A 297 19.42 -15.59 -13.81
N SER A 298 18.75 -16.61 -13.26
CA SER A 298 18.48 -17.83 -14.02
C SER A 298 17.55 -17.55 -15.21
N ALA A 299 17.61 -18.40 -16.24
CA ALA A 299 16.74 -18.30 -17.41
C ALA A 299 15.25 -18.21 -17.03
N GLN A 300 14.82 -18.97 -16.02
CA GLN A 300 13.43 -18.97 -15.58
C GLN A 300 13.04 -17.67 -14.88
N VAL A 301 13.90 -17.11 -14.03
CA VAL A 301 13.66 -15.81 -13.36
C VAL A 301 13.59 -14.70 -14.39
N MET A 302 14.50 -14.68 -15.35
CA MET A 302 14.51 -13.71 -16.46
C MET A 302 13.26 -13.85 -17.34
N ALA A 303 12.86 -15.07 -17.70
CA ALA A 303 11.66 -15.33 -18.48
C ALA A 303 10.40 -14.90 -17.73
N ASN A 304 10.31 -15.17 -16.44
CA ASN A 304 9.20 -14.74 -15.60
C ASN A 304 9.09 -13.22 -15.52
N GLY A 305 10.23 -12.52 -15.34
CA GLY A 305 10.29 -11.06 -15.30
C GLY A 305 9.86 -10.44 -16.63
N LEU A 306 10.42 -10.91 -17.73
CA LEU A 306 10.06 -10.46 -19.09
C LEU A 306 8.57 -10.73 -19.40
N ASP A 307 8.04 -11.92 -19.05
CA ASP A 307 6.64 -12.29 -19.28
C ASP A 307 5.66 -11.34 -18.55
N ILE A 308 5.99 -10.93 -17.32
CA ILE A 308 5.18 -9.98 -16.54
C ILE A 308 5.24 -8.61 -17.19
N ILE A 309 6.43 -8.08 -17.46
CA ILE A 309 6.62 -6.75 -18.04
C ILE A 309 5.95 -6.65 -19.42
N LEU A 310 6.14 -7.67 -20.28
CA LEU A 310 5.54 -7.70 -21.62
C LEU A 310 4.03 -7.89 -21.63
N SER A 311 3.45 -8.32 -20.50
CA SER A 311 1.99 -8.38 -20.31
C SER A 311 1.38 -7.01 -20.02
N ASP A 312 2.18 -6.01 -19.67
CA ASP A 312 1.72 -4.64 -19.48
C ASP A 312 1.54 -3.96 -20.85
N PRO A 313 0.32 -3.56 -21.25
CA PRO A 313 0.07 -2.91 -22.53
C PRO A 313 0.76 -1.54 -22.67
N GLN A 314 1.11 -0.89 -21.57
CA GLN A 314 1.80 0.40 -21.59
C GLN A 314 3.28 0.27 -21.97
N VAL A 315 3.90 -0.89 -21.74
CA VAL A 315 5.31 -1.12 -22.06
C VAL A 315 5.54 -1.16 -23.55
N LYS A 316 6.46 -0.33 -24.02
CA LYS A 316 6.89 -0.23 -25.42
C LYS A 316 8.28 -0.82 -25.65
N VAL A 317 9.14 -0.80 -24.64
CA VAL A 317 10.52 -1.30 -24.67
C VAL A 317 10.88 -1.85 -23.30
N VAL A 318 11.79 -2.79 -23.22
CA VAL A 318 12.36 -3.29 -21.95
C VAL A 318 13.82 -2.85 -21.86
N PHE A 319 14.22 -2.32 -20.72
CA PHE A 319 15.62 -2.06 -20.39
C PHE A 319 16.10 -3.02 -19.30
N VAL A 320 17.05 -3.87 -19.65
CA VAL A 320 17.72 -4.81 -18.74
C VAL A 320 19.08 -4.21 -18.36
N ASN A 321 19.22 -3.76 -17.11
CA ASN A 321 20.45 -3.18 -16.58
C ASN A 321 21.02 -4.05 -15.48
N VAL A 322 22.13 -4.71 -15.73
CA VAL A 322 22.73 -5.66 -14.79
C VAL A 322 24.20 -5.34 -14.54
N PHE A 323 24.57 -5.35 -13.26
CA PHE A 323 25.95 -5.31 -12.81
C PHE A 323 26.37 -6.70 -12.30
N GLY A 324 27.30 -7.34 -13.00
CA GLY A 324 27.85 -8.63 -12.63
C GLY A 324 28.71 -8.51 -11.36
N GLY A 325 28.20 -9.02 -10.27
CA GLY A 325 28.89 -9.17 -9.00
C GLY A 325 29.11 -10.65 -8.67
N ILE A 326 28.30 -11.18 -7.75
CA ILE A 326 28.27 -12.62 -7.43
C ILE A 326 27.83 -13.44 -8.66
N THR A 327 26.81 -12.98 -9.37
CA THR A 327 26.39 -13.57 -10.65
C THR A 327 27.16 -12.91 -11.78
N ALA A 328 27.86 -13.70 -12.60
CA ALA A 328 28.63 -13.21 -13.73
C ALA A 328 27.71 -12.73 -14.87
N CYS A 329 28.13 -11.71 -15.63
CA CYS A 329 27.40 -11.24 -16.81
C CYS A 329 27.18 -12.32 -17.88
N SER A 330 28.05 -13.33 -17.98
CA SER A 330 27.89 -14.50 -18.86
C SER A 330 26.63 -15.32 -18.46
N GLU A 331 26.36 -15.50 -17.18
CA GLU A 331 25.17 -16.21 -16.72
C GLU A 331 23.90 -15.39 -16.99
N VAL A 332 23.97 -14.07 -16.83
CA VAL A 332 22.88 -13.16 -17.16
C VAL A 332 22.57 -13.17 -18.64
N ALA A 333 23.60 -13.08 -19.49
CA ALA A 333 23.46 -13.15 -20.96
C ALA A 333 22.81 -14.46 -21.39
N LYS A 334 23.26 -15.58 -20.82
CA LYS A 334 22.64 -16.90 -21.04
C LYS A 334 21.17 -16.89 -20.59
N GLY A 335 20.90 -16.33 -19.39
CA GLY A 335 19.53 -16.20 -18.85
C GLY A 335 18.62 -15.42 -19.79
N ILE A 336 19.09 -14.32 -20.41
CA ILE A 336 18.35 -13.55 -21.41
C ILE A 336 18.05 -14.35 -22.64
N ILE A 337 19.08 -15.02 -23.22
CA ILE A 337 18.95 -15.81 -24.44
C ILE A 337 17.95 -16.97 -24.24
N ASP A 338 18.13 -17.72 -23.15
CA ASP A 338 17.25 -18.84 -22.81
C ASP A 338 15.81 -18.36 -22.53
N ALA A 339 15.65 -17.20 -21.85
CA ALA A 339 14.35 -16.58 -21.59
C ALA A 339 13.63 -16.21 -22.89
N LEU A 340 14.33 -15.64 -23.86
CA LEU A 340 13.78 -15.33 -25.18
C LEU A 340 13.35 -16.59 -25.92
N GLY A 341 14.11 -17.68 -25.79
CA GLY A 341 13.73 -19.01 -26.31
C GLY A 341 12.44 -19.54 -25.64
N ILE A 342 12.29 -19.39 -24.32
CA ILE A 342 11.07 -19.79 -23.57
C ILE A 342 9.86 -18.94 -23.97
N LEU A 343 10.05 -17.65 -24.17
CA LEU A 343 8.98 -16.71 -24.53
C LEU A 343 8.55 -16.87 -25.99
N GLY A 344 9.51 -17.14 -26.90
CA GLY A 344 9.25 -17.27 -28.33
C GLY A 344 8.49 -16.05 -28.88
N GLU A 345 7.34 -16.27 -29.51
CA GLU A 345 6.50 -15.21 -30.11
C GLU A 345 5.89 -14.24 -29.10
N ARG A 346 5.92 -14.55 -27.81
CA ARG A 346 5.47 -13.63 -26.75
C ARG A 346 6.45 -12.49 -26.50
N ALA A 347 7.71 -12.64 -26.89
CA ALA A 347 8.69 -11.55 -26.87
C ALA A 347 8.44 -10.64 -28.08
N THR A 348 7.70 -9.54 -27.86
CA THR A 348 7.20 -8.66 -28.93
C THR A 348 7.79 -7.26 -28.92
N ARG A 349 8.53 -6.89 -27.87
CA ARG A 349 9.06 -5.53 -27.68
C ARG A 349 10.59 -5.52 -27.76
N PRO A 350 11.20 -4.43 -28.23
CA PRO A 350 12.65 -4.25 -28.17
C PRO A 350 13.19 -4.38 -26.73
N ILE A 351 14.38 -4.94 -26.59
CA ILE A 351 15.06 -5.12 -25.31
C ILE A 351 16.45 -4.50 -25.41
N VAL A 352 16.66 -3.41 -24.68
CA VAL A 352 17.98 -2.77 -24.55
C VAL A 352 18.67 -3.43 -23.35
N VAL A 353 19.91 -3.89 -23.55
CA VAL A 353 20.66 -4.59 -22.51
C VAL A 353 21.96 -3.85 -22.22
N ARG A 354 22.17 -3.53 -20.94
CA ARG A 354 23.46 -3.07 -20.44
C ARG A 354 24.00 -4.11 -19.44
N LEU A 355 25.18 -4.60 -19.72
CA LEU A 355 25.95 -5.46 -18.83
C LEU A 355 27.25 -4.76 -18.45
N ASP A 356 27.61 -4.83 -17.16
CA ASP A 356 28.88 -4.33 -16.63
C ASP A 356 29.34 -5.22 -15.46
N GLY A 357 30.61 -5.11 -15.05
CA GLY A 357 31.17 -5.90 -13.95
C GLY A 357 31.78 -7.23 -14.39
N ASN A 358 31.62 -8.26 -13.53
CA ASN A 358 32.31 -9.56 -13.73
C ASN A 358 31.86 -10.28 -15.01
N ALA A 359 32.83 -10.74 -15.79
CA ALA A 359 32.66 -11.47 -17.08
C ALA A 359 31.83 -10.71 -18.14
N VAL A 360 31.91 -9.36 -18.13
CA VAL A 360 31.12 -8.51 -19.03
C VAL A 360 31.40 -8.77 -20.49
N GLU A 361 32.67 -8.92 -20.89
CA GLU A 361 33.06 -9.17 -22.28
C GLU A 361 32.49 -10.51 -22.80
N ILE A 362 32.50 -11.54 -21.96
CA ILE A 362 31.91 -12.84 -22.30
C ILE A 362 30.40 -12.69 -22.48
N GLY A 363 29.70 -12.01 -21.56
CA GLY A 363 28.28 -11.81 -21.67
C GLY A 363 27.86 -11.02 -22.92
N ARG A 364 28.57 -9.92 -23.21
CA ARG A 364 28.32 -9.12 -24.43
C ARG A 364 28.56 -9.93 -25.70
N HIS A 365 29.63 -10.75 -25.74
CA HIS A 365 29.91 -11.61 -26.86
C HIS A 365 28.81 -12.65 -27.10
N MET A 366 28.31 -13.29 -26.02
CA MET A 366 27.22 -14.26 -26.13
C MET A 366 25.94 -13.62 -26.70
N LEU A 367 25.58 -12.41 -26.26
CA LEU A 367 24.40 -11.69 -26.79
C LEU A 367 24.60 -11.32 -28.26
N ALA A 368 25.82 -10.92 -28.65
CA ALA A 368 26.15 -10.60 -30.03
C ALA A 368 26.10 -11.85 -30.94
N GLU A 369 26.62 -13.00 -30.48
CA GLU A 369 26.54 -14.26 -31.22
C GLU A 369 25.10 -14.78 -31.38
N ALA A 370 24.28 -14.64 -30.35
CA ALA A 370 22.87 -15.00 -30.40
C ALA A 370 22.09 -14.16 -31.42
N ALA A 371 22.55 -12.94 -31.71
CA ALA A 371 22.02 -12.00 -32.70
C ALA A 371 20.47 -11.92 -32.73
N HIS A 372 19.84 -11.92 -31.53
CA HIS A 372 18.41 -11.91 -31.47
C HIS A 372 17.85 -10.55 -31.93
N PRO A 373 16.85 -10.49 -32.83
CA PRO A 373 16.43 -9.24 -33.50
C PRO A 373 15.83 -8.18 -32.54
N LEU A 374 15.37 -8.60 -31.38
CA LEU A 374 14.82 -7.68 -30.37
C LEU A 374 15.88 -7.16 -29.39
N VAL A 375 17.09 -7.70 -29.37
CA VAL A 375 18.13 -7.35 -28.38
C VAL A 375 19.12 -6.34 -28.94
N GLU A 376 19.29 -5.23 -28.27
CA GLU A 376 20.27 -4.19 -28.55
C GLU A 376 21.17 -3.98 -27.32
N VAL A 377 22.48 -4.20 -27.46
CA VAL A 377 23.43 -4.04 -26.35
C VAL A 377 24.02 -2.64 -26.36
N ARG A 378 24.09 -2.02 -25.16
CA ARG A 378 24.73 -0.72 -24.91
C ARG A 378 25.79 -0.85 -23.83
N GLU A 379 26.79 0.04 -23.89
CA GLU A 379 27.95 -0.07 -23.00
C GLU A 379 27.71 0.64 -21.64
N THR A 380 27.07 1.81 -21.66
CA THR A 380 26.84 2.61 -20.47
C THR A 380 25.36 2.62 -20.07
N MET A 381 25.08 2.90 -18.81
CA MET A 381 23.70 3.03 -18.30
C MET A 381 22.98 4.21 -18.96
N ASP A 382 23.67 5.35 -19.11
CA ASP A 382 23.07 6.56 -19.69
C ASP A 382 22.71 6.35 -21.18
N ASP A 383 23.61 5.74 -21.97
CA ASP A 383 23.35 5.43 -23.39
C ASP A 383 22.21 4.41 -23.54
N ALA A 384 22.19 3.39 -22.68
CA ALA A 384 21.13 2.38 -22.68
C ALA A 384 19.76 2.99 -22.28
N ALA A 385 19.72 3.82 -21.25
CA ALA A 385 18.50 4.50 -20.82
C ALA A 385 18.00 5.47 -21.90
N ARG A 386 18.89 6.28 -22.49
CA ARG A 386 18.56 7.15 -23.61
C ARG A 386 17.99 6.38 -24.79
N ARG A 387 18.62 5.27 -25.17
CA ARG A 387 18.17 4.42 -26.27
C ARG A 387 16.78 3.79 -25.97
N ALA A 388 16.57 3.30 -24.75
CA ALA A 388 15.28 2.78 -24.34
C ALA A 388 14.19 3.85 -24.41
N ALA A 389 14.45 5.04 -23.90
CA ALA A 389 13.51 6.17 -23.98
C ALA A 389 13.19 6.56 -25.44
N GLU A 390 14.19 6.61 -26.32
CA GLU A 390 13.98 6.89 -27.76
C GLU A 390 13.10 5.83 -28.44
N LEU A 391 13.33 4.54 -28.15
CA LEU A 391 12.50 3.46 -28.69
C LEU A 391 11.06 3.53 -28.17
N ALA A 392 10.88 3.89 -26.90
CA ALA A 392 9.54 4.07 -26.33
C ALA A 392 8.80 5.25 -26.98
N ALA A 393 9.47 6.38 -27.15
CA ALA A 393 8.92 7.57 -27.80
C ALA A 393 8.55 7.33 -29.28
N ALA A 394 9.32 6.50 -29.98
CA ALA A 394 9.07 6.17 -31.40
C ALA A 394 7.93 5.16 -31.59
N ALA A 395 7.47 4.52 -30.51
CA ALA A 395 6.39 3.52 -30.53
C ALA A 395 5.00 4.12 -30.18
N GLU A 396 4.95 5.42 -29.91
CA GLU A 396 3.70 6.20 -29.77
C GLU A 396 3.14 6.54 -31.17
#